data_7ad847e642d0cf786b1de9720531bc31
#
_entry.id   7ad847e642d0cf786b1de9720531bc31
#
_cell.length_a   1.000
_cell.length_b   1.000
_cell.length_c   1.000
_cell.angle_alpha   90.00
_cell.angle_beta   90.00
_cell.angle_gamma   90.00
#
_symmetry.space_group_name_H-M   'P 1'
#
loop_
_entity.id
_entity.type
_entity.pdbx_description
1 polymer ?
#
loop_
_entity_poly.entity_id
_entity_poly.type
_entity_poly.pdbx_seq_one_letter_code
_entity_poly.pdbx_strand_id
1 'polypeptide(L)'
;LGGVGANKRVKVDISRSEVLQFEPALQNAYLAYSDQEDHQLLCYPLEEVLVEKLRSIIQRMQARDFYDIWYLTEMHEMDLTLYVGEFKAKCESKGIDPHRLHEKLNQRLPQYQGRWKRSMSDQIPDLPDFETVLRGVMRHLKKLEL
;
A
#
# COMPACT_ATOMS: atom_id res chain seq x y z
N LEU A 1 30.88 23.41 -16.28
CA LEU A 1 31.74 22.23 -16.13
C LEU A 1 30.84 21.05 -15.78
N GLY A 2 30.42 20.30 -16.81
CA GLY A 2 29.53 19.17 -16.65
C GLY A 2 30.22 18.02 -15.94
N GLY A 3 29.77 17.70 -14.75
CA GLY A 3 30.10 16.45 -14.10
C GLY A 3 29.54 15.30 -14.93
N VAL A 4 30.40 14.33 -15.26
CA VAL A 4 30.02 13.08 -15.91
C VAL A 4 28.93 12.42 -15.02
N GLY A 5 27.67 12.57 -15.42
CA GLY A 5 26.54 12.05 -14.66
C GLY A 5 26.61 10.54 -14.61
N ALA A 6 26.72 9.97 -13.41
CA ALA A 6 26.50 8.56 -13.21
C ALA A 6 25.14 8.20 -13.84
N ASN A 7 25.10 7.16 -14.68
CA ASN A 7 23.86 6.70 -15.29
C ASN A 7 22.82 6.40 -14.20
N LYS A 8 21.88 7.30 -14.02
CA LYS A 8 20.76 7.08 -13.10
C LYS A 8 19.83 6.05 -13.73
N ARG A 9 19.60 4.95 -13.03
CA ARG A 9 18.67 3.89 -13.49
C ARG A 9 17.35 4.06 -12.73
N VAL A 10 16.27 4.10 -13.49
CA VAL A 10 14.91 4.01 -12.94
C VAL A 10 14.39 2.61 -13.21
N LYS A 11 13.94 1.93 -12.15
CA LYS A 11 13.29 0.63 -12.28
C LYS A 11 11.79 0.86 -12.51
N VAL A 12 11.27 0.28 -13.59
CA VAL A 12 9.83 0.28 -13.90
C VAL A 12 9.36 -1.16 -13.84
N ASP A 13 8.39 -1.44 -12.97
CA ASP A 13 7.75 -2.75 -12.89
C ASP A 13 6.39 -2.66 -13.61
N ILE A 14 6.15 -3.56 -14.56
CA ILE A 14 4.90 -3.59 -15.35
C ILE A 14 4.16 -4.89 -15.05
N SER A 15 2.93 -4.79 -14.51
CA SER A 15 2.03 -5.93 -14.35
C SER A 15 1.07 -6.02 -15.54
N ARG A 16 0.93 -7.23 -16.11
CA ARG A 16 -0.04 -7.53 -17.18
C ARG A 16 -1.26 -8.31 -16.69
N SER A 17 -1.22 -8.79 -15.46
CA SER A 17 -2.24 -9.66 -14.86
C SER A 17 -2.96 -9.01 -13.69
N GLU A 18 -2.90 -7.68 -13.61
CA GLU A 18 -3.60 -6.95 -12.55
C GLU A 18 -5.07 -6.82 -12.92
N VAL A 19 -5.94 -7.27 -12.01
CA VAL A 19 -7.39 -7.09 -12.11
C VAL A 19 -7.77 -5.95 -11.18
N LEU A 20 -8.22 -4.84 -11.74
CA LEU A 20 -8.64 -3.66 -10.98
C LEU A 20 -10.08 -3.82 -10.53
N GLN A 21 -10.37 -3.34 -9.32
CA GLN A 21 -11.71 -3.28 -8.75
C GLN A 21 -12.33 -1.90 -8.93
N PHE A 22 -11.48 -0.88 -9.13
CA PHE A 22 -11.89 0.51 -9.31
C PHE A 22 -11.29 1.07 -10.59
N GLU A 23 -12.05 1.93 -11.27
CA GLU A 23 -11.59 2.59 -12.50
C GLU A 23 -10.46 3.57 -12.22
N PRO A 24 -9.32 3.47 -12.94
CA PRO A 24 -8.25 4.46 -12.85
C PRO A 24 -8.72 5.84 -13.30
N ALA A 25 -8.20 6.89 -12.68
CA ALA A 25 -8.52 8.27 -13.00
C ALA A 25 -7.28 9.06 -13.44
N LEU A 26 -7.48 10.02 -14.33
CA LEU A 26 -6.44 10.96 -14.72
C LEU A 26 -6.15 11.91 -13.55
N GLN A 27 -4.88 12.00 -13.18
CA GLN A 27 -4.37 12.89 -12.14
C GLN A 27 -3.27 13.79 -12.73
N ASN A 28 -3.25 15.04 -12.33
CA ASN A 28 -2.16 15.93 -12.69
C ASN A 28 -0.87 15.46 -12.05
N ALA A 29 0.19 15.34 -12.85
CA ALA A 29 1.50 14.99 -12.32
C ALA A 29 2.03 16.09 -11.40
N TYR A 30 2.67 15.68 -10.29
CA TYR A 30 3.37 16.63 -9.43
C TYR A 30 4.61 17.14 -10.14
N LEU A 31 4.70 18.44 -10.31
CA LEU A 31 5.82 19.10 -10.98
C LEU A 31 6.86 19.50 -9.92
N ALA A 32 7.96 18.77 -9.88
CA ALA A 32 9.07 19.02 -8.94
C ALA A 32 10.12 19.99 -9.49
N TYR A 33 10.17 20.17 -10.82
CA TYR A 33 11.18 20.96 -11.50
C TYR A 33 10.52 22.00 -12.42
N SER A 34 11.15 23.18 -12.53
CA SER A 34 10.60 24.32 -13.28
C SER A 34 10.57 24.14 -14.80
N ASP A 35 11.28 23.15 -15.32
CA ASP A 35 11.35 22.80 -16.74
C ASP A 35 10.40 21.64 -17.13
N GLN A 36 9.57 21.16 -16.19
CA GLN A 36 8.56 20.17 -16.47
C GLN A 36 7.30 20.82 -17.07
N GLU A 37 6.75 20.18 -18.08
CA GLU A 37 5.47 20.56 -18.67
C GLU A 37 4.31 19.91 -17.91
N ASP A 38 3.15 20.60 -17.88
CA ASP A 38 1.92 20.05 -17.32
C ASP A 38 1.51 18.80 -18.09
N HIS A 39 1.31 17.70 -17.36
CA HIS A 39 0.81 16.47 -17.94
C HIS A 39 -0.03 15.68 -16.93
N GLN A 40 -0.82 14.75 -17.44
CA GLN A 40 -1.67 13.89 -16.63
C GLN A 40 -1.20 12.45 -16.74
N LEU A 41 -1.35 11.73 -15.63
CA LEU A 41 -1.10 10.29 -15.53
C LEU A 41 -2.38 9.57 -15.17
N LEU A 42 -2.57 8.39 -15.73
CA LEU A 42 -3.63 7.49 -15.32
C LEU A 42 -3.19 6.80 -14.02
N CYS A 43 -3.88 7.10 -12.93
CA CYS A 43 -3.51 6.63 -11.58
C CYS A 43 -4.59 5.74 -10.99
N TYR A 44 -4.19 4.80 -10.16
CA TYR A 44 -5.13 4.06 -9.32
C TYR A 44 -5.72 4.99 -8.25
N PRO A 45 -7.04 4.91 -7.99
CA PRO A 45 -7.63 5.59 -6.85
C PRO A 45 -7.15 4.95 -5.54
N LEU A 46 -7.28 5.68 -4.43
CA LEU A 46 -6.80 5.20 -3.13
C LEU A 46 -7.52 3.94 -2.67
N GLU A 47 -8.77 3.75 -3.08
CA GLU A 47 -9.58 2.55 -2.85
C GLU A 47 -8.92 1.30 -3.45
N GLU A 48 -8.43 1.40 -4.69
CA GLU A 48 -7.70 0.31 -5.34
C GLU A 48 -6.39 -0.01 -4.60
N VAL A 49 -5.67 1.05 -4.18
CA VAL A 49 -4.44 0.90 -3.40
C VAL A 49 -4.75 0.19 -2.07
N LEU A 50 -5.81 0.59 -1.39
CA LEU A 50 -6.20 0.02 -0.09
C LEU A 50 -6.53 -1.47 -0.17
N VAL A 51 -7.39 -1.89 -1.12
CA VAL A 51 -7.74 -3.31 -1.27
C VAL A 51 -6.55 -4.16 -1.71
N GLU A 52 -5.65 -3.60 -2.52
CA GLU A 52 -4.40 -4.26 -2.89
C GLU A 52 -3.46 -4.44 -1.70
N LYS A 53 -3.36 -3.45 -0.80
CA LYS A 53 -2.55 -3.55 0.43
C LYS A 53 -3.10 -4.57 1.40
N LEU A 54 -4.43 -4.63 1.59
CA LEU A 54 -5.09 -5.66 2.39
C LEU A 54 -4.80 -7.08 1.85
N ARG A 55 -4.95 -7.28 0.54
CA ARG A 55 -4.60 -8.54 -0.11
C ARG A 55 -3.12 -8.89 0.07
N SER A 56 -2.24 -7.89 -0.07
CA SER A 56 -0.79 -8.09 0.04
C SER A 56 -0.36 -8.58 1.41
N ILE A 57 -1.03 -8.20 2.51
CA ILE A 57 -0.78 -8.74 3.85
C ILE A 57 -0.94 -10.27 3.89
N ILE A 58 -1.92 -10.82 3.15
CA ILE A 58 -2.13 -12.27 3.11
C ILE A 58 -1.01 -12.97 2.31
N GLN A 59 -0.52 -12.34 1.26
CA GLN A 59 0.40 -12.96 0.30
C GLN A 59 1.87 -12.76 0.65
N ARG A 60 2.26 -11.55 1.05
CA ARG A 60 3.67 -11.18 1.26
C ARG A 60 3.91 -10.46 2.57
N MET A 61 5.18 -10.43 3.04
CA MET A 61 5.59 -9.81 4.30
C MET A 61 6.37 -8.52 4.04
N GLN A 62 5.69 -7.46 3.65
CA GLN A 62 6.29 -6.15 3.48
C GLN A 62 5.76 -5.18 4.55
N ALA A 63 6.64 -4.68 5.41
CA ALA A 63 6.27 -3.74 6.48
C ALA A 63 5.57 -2.48 5.94
N ARG A 64 5.96 -2.04 4.74
CA ARG A 64 5.32 -0.90 4.06
C ARG A 64 3.85 -1.14 3.74
N ASP A 65 3.43 -2.36 3.36
CA ASP A 65 2.02 -2.64 3.08
C ASP A 65 1.18 -2.46 4.35
N PHE A 66 1.73 -2.80 5.50
CA PHE A 66 1.10 -2.59 6.80
C PHE A 66 1.02 -1.10 7.20
N TYR A 67 2.11 -0.35 6.95
CA TYR A 67 2.13 1.10 7.13
C TYR A 67 1.13 1.80 6.20
N ASP A 68 1.07 1.41 4.93
CA ASP A 68 0.17 2.02 3.96
C ASP A 68 -1.30 1.86 4.36
N ILE A 69 -1.70 0.70 4.92
CA ILE A 69 -3.06 0.51 5.44
C ILE A 69 -3.31 1.48 6.60
N TRP A 70 -2.39 1.58 7.54
CA TRP A 70 -2.50 2.53 8.65
C TRP A 70 -2.64 3.97 8.14
N TYR A 71 -1.82 4.36 7.19
CA TYR A 71 -1.83 5.71 6.62
C TYR A 71 -3.16 6.02 5.93
N LEU A 72 -3.67 5.09 5.12
CA LEU A 72 -4.94 5.26 4.42
C LEU A 72 -6.14 5.31 5.39
N THR A 73 -6.11 4.52 6.46
CA THR A 73 -7.23 4.47 7.41
C THR A 73 -7.19 5.56 8.47
N GLU A 74 -6.01 5.99 8.92
CA GLU A 74 -5.88 6.98 9.99
C GLU A 74 -5.68 8.40 9.47
N MET A 75 -4.94 8.57 8.36
CA MET A 75 -4.64 9.90 7.81
C MET A 75 -5.60 10.31 6.69
N HIS A 76 -6.07 9.36 5.89
CA HIS A 76 -7.08 9.58 4.87
C HIS A 76 -8.50 9.19 5.29
N GLU A 77 -8.67 8.73 6.54
CA GLU A 77 -9.97 8.39 7.15
C GLU A 77 -10.79 7.37 6.34
N MET A 78 -10.12 6.49 5.59
CA MET A 78 -10.80 5.49 4.77
C MET A 78 -11.40 4.39 5.64
N ASP A 79 -12.69 4.12 5.44
CA ASP A 79 -13.39 3.05 6.15
C ASP A 79 -13.29 1.73 5.39
N LEU A 80 -12.54 0.79 5.93
CA LEU A 80 -12.33 -0.55 5.34
C LEU A 80 -13.63 -1.32 5.11
N THR A 81 -14.67 -1.06 5.92
CA THR A 81 -15.94 -1.80 5.83
C THR A 81 -16.68 -1.54 4.53
N LEU A 82 -16.40 -0.41 3.88
CA LEU A 82 -17.00 -0.03 2.60
C LEU A 82 -16.43 -0.83 1.41
N TYR A 83 -15.27 -1.46 1.57
CA TYR A 83 -14.51 -2.10 0.48
C TYR A 83 -14.33 -3.61 0.65
N VAL A 84 -15.14 -4.24 1.51
CA VAL A 84 -15.06 -5.68 1.78
C VAL A 84 -15.35 -6.51 0.53
N GLY A 85 -16.32 -6.09 -0.29
CA GLY A 85 -16.67 -6.76 -1.54
C GLY A 85 -15.49 -6.78 -2.52
N GLU A 86 -14.90 -5.62 -2.75
CA GLU A 86 -13.77 -5.42 -3.67
C GLU A 86 -12.51 -6.12 -3.16
N PHE A 87 -12.28 -6.11 -1.84
CA PHE A 87 -11.20 -6.87 -1.23
C PHE A 87 -11.35 -8.38 -1.47
N LYS A 88 -12.57 -8.93 -1.28
CA LYS A 88 -12.86 -10.35 -1.56
C LYS A 88 -12.65 -10.67 -3.03
N ALA A 89 -13.18 -9.86 -3.95
CA ALA A 89 -12.99 -10.02 -5.38
C ALA A 89 -11.51 -9.94 -5.80
N LYS A 90 -10.75 -9.00 -5.21
CA LYS A 90 -9.31 -8.89 -5.42
C LYS A 90 -8.55 -10.14 -4.97
N CYS A 91 -8.90 -10.70 -3.83
CA CYS A 91 -8.33 -11.95 -3.33
C CYS A 91 -8.66 -13.12 -4.27
N GLU A 92 -9.92 -13.26 -4.67
CA GLU A 92 -10.38 -14.32 -5.58
C GLU A 92 -9.63 -14.30 -6.91
N SER A 93 -9.43 -13.12 -7.51
CA SER A 93 -8.68 -12.96 -8.77
C SER A 93 -7.25 -13.51 -8.72
N LYS A 94 -6.70 -13.67 -7.51
CA LYS A 94 -5.35 -14.20 -7.26
C LYS A 94 -5.36 -15.58 -6.57
N GLY A 95 -6.53 -16.22 -6.43
CA GLY A 95 -6.67 -17.51 -5.75
C GLY A 95 -6.31 -17.45 -4.26
N ILE A 96 -6.56 -16.33 -3.59
CA ILE A 96 -6.24 -16.07 -2.18
C ILE A 96 -7.55 -16.10 -1.39
N ASP A 97 -7.55 -16.80 -0.26
CA ASP A 97 -8.69 -16.83 0.67
C ASP A 97 -8.67 -15.57 1.57
N PRO A 98 -9.66 -14.66 1.45
CA PRO A 98 -9.74 -13.44 2.25
C PRO A 98 -9.93 -13.70 3.74
N HIS A 99 -10.58 -14.81 4.14
CA HIS A 99 -10.79 -15.17 5.55
C HIS A 99 -9.49 -15.44 6.30
N ARG A 100 -8.40 -15.68 5.59
CA ARG A 100 -7.07 -15.87 6.20
C ARG A 100 -6.37 -14.58 6.60
N LEU A 101 -6.96 -13.40 6.39
CA LEU A 101 -6.34 -12.11 6.67
C LEU A 101 -5.82 -12.02 8.11
N HIS A 102 -6.69 -12.27 9.09
CA HIS A 102 -6.34 -12.18 10.52
C HIS A 102 -5.30 -13.23 10.94
N GLU A 103 -5.46 -14.47 10.46
CA GLU A 103 -4.49 -15.54 10.71
C GLU A 103 -3.10 -15.16 10.20
N LYS A 104 -3.03 -14.75 8.92
CA LYS A 104 -1.75 -14.40 8.28
C LYS A 104 -1.11 -13.17 8.88
N LEU A 105 -1.90 -12.17 9.24
CA LEU A 105 -1.39 -11.00 9.93
C LEU A 105 -0.75 -11.39 11.27
N ASN A 106 -1.48 -12.10 12.13
CA ASN A 106 -1.00 -12.51 13.45
C ASN A 106 0.29 -13.35 13.37
N GLN A 107 0.38 -14.27 12.41
CA GLN A 107 1.59 -15.06 12.17
C GLN A 107 2.82 -14.20 11.82
N ARG A 108 2.61 -13.02 11.23
CA ARG A 108 3.67 -12.16 10.66
C ARG A 108 4.04 -10.95 11.52
N LEU A 109 3.24 -10.63 12.54
CA LEU A 109 3.48 -9.47 13.40
C LEU A 109 4.92 -9.40 13.96
N PRO A 110 5.53 -10.49 14.48
CA PRO A 110 6.90 -10.43 14.99
C PRO A 110 7.92 -10.05 13.92
N GLN A 111 7.68 -10.45 12.67
CA GLN A 111 8.58 -10.17 11.56
C GLN A 111 8.42 -8.73 11.06
N TYR A 112 7.19 -8.19 11.04
CA TYR A 112 6.95 -6.78 10.77
C TYR A 112 7.64 -5.90 11.82
N GLN A 113 7.47 -6.21 13.09
CA GLN A 113 8.09 -5.48 14.20
C GLN A 113 9.62 -5.50 14.10
N GLY A 114 10.21 -6.68 13.92
CA GLY A 114 11.67 -6.84 13.82
C GLY A 114 12.31 -6.13 12.62
N ARG A 115 11.54 -5.89 11.55
CA ARG A 115 12.01 -5.21 10.33
C ARG A 115 11.60 -3.75 10.24
N TRP A 116 10.72 -3.27 11.12
CA TRP A 116 10.05 -1.99 11.00
C TRP A 116 11.00 -0.83 10.70
N LYS A 117 11.85 -0.50 11.66
CA LYS A 117 12.80 0.61 11.50
C LYS A 117 13.74 0.40 10.32
N ARG A 118 14.36 -0.78 10.21
CA ARG A 118 15.36 -1.06 9.17
C ARG A 118 14.81 -0.95 7.74
N SER A 119 13.53 -1.29 7.53
CA SER A 119 12.95 -1.28 6.18
C SER A 119 12.26 0.03 5.81
N MET A 120 12.00 0.92 6.79
CA MET A 120 11.12 2.08 6.59
C MET A 120 11.78 3.44 6.88
N SER A 121 12.80 3.50 7.78
CA SER A 121 13.37 4.78 8.24
C SER A 121 13.98 5.63 7.13
N ASP A 122 14.52 5.00 6.08
CA ASP A 122 15.09 5.72 4.95
C ASP A 122 14.02 6.30 3.99
N GLN A 123 12.77 5.83 4.12
CA GLN A 123 11.66 6.23 3.25
C GLN A 123 10.69 7.18 3.95
N ILE A 124 10.57 7.08 5.27
CA ILE A 124 9.62 7.84 6.09
C ILE A 124 10.38 8.51 7.23
N PRO A 125 10.66 9.84 7.11
CA PRO A 125 11.47 10.57 8.11
C PRO A 125 10.89 10.49 9.53
N ASP A 126 9.57 10.67 9.68
CA ASP A 126 8.86 10.66 10.96
C ASP A 126 8.08 9.34 11.13
N LEU A 127 8.78 8.21 10.94
CA LEU A 127 8.17 6.89 11.03
C LEU A 127 7.57 6.67 12.43
N PRO A 128 6.25 6.48 12.56
CA PRO A 128 5.63 6.17 13.84
C PRO A 128 6.12 4.82 14.36
N ASP A 129 6.07 4.64 15.68
CA ASP A 129 6.43 3.37 16.29
C ASP A 129 5.46 2.25 15.85
N PHE A 130 5.97 1.01 15.80
CA PHE A 130 5.21 -0.13 15.33
C PHE A 130 3.93 -0.38 16.12
N GLU A 131 3.95 -0.17 17.43
CA GLU A 131 2.80 -0.42 18.32
C GLU A 131 1.65 0.58 18.05
N THR A 132 1.98 1.82 17.72
CA THR A 132 1.00 2.82 17.31
C THR A 132 0.31 2.42 16.01
N VAL A 133 1.09 2.02 15.02
CA VAL A 133 0.57 1.55 13.73
C VAL A 133 -0.24 0.27 13.90
N LEU A 134 0.24 -0.68 14.71
CA LEU A 134 -0.45 -1.92 15.00
C LEU A 134 -1.84 -1.67 15.62
N ARG A 135 -1.93 -0.81 16.62
CA ARG A 135 -3.22 -0.48 17.25
C ARG A 135 -4.19 0.13 16.27
N GLY A 136 -3.73 1.06 15.43
CA GLY A 136 -4.55 1.69 14.40
C GLY A 136 -5.11 0.65 13.43
N VAL A 137 -4.24 -0.11 12.78
CA VAL A 137 -4.64 -1.14 11.81
C VAL A 137 -5.58 -2.17 12.42
N MET A 138 -5.26 -2.71 13.61
CA MET A 138 -6.09 -3.73 14.26
C MET A 138 -7.49 -3.21 14.64
N ARG A 139 -7.62 -1.91 14.98
CA ARG A 139 -8.90 -1.28 15.25
C ARG A 139 -9.83 -1.30 14.02
N HIS A 140 -9.27 -1.05 12.84
CA HIS A 140 -10.02 -1.09 11.57
C HIS A 140 -10.31 -2.53 11.12
N LEU A 141 -9.31 -3.41 11.16
CA LEU A 141 -9.46 -4.80 10.72
C LEU A 141 -10.49 -5.58 11.54
N LYS A 142 -10.63 -5.29 12.84
CA LYS A 142 -11.65 -5.93 13.71
C LYS A 142 -13.09 -5.66 13.30
N LYS A 143 -13.32 -4.61 12.49
CA LYS A 143 -14.65 -4.27 11.97
C LYS A 143 -15.01 -5.04 10.69
N LEU A 144 -14.03 -5.72 10.08
CA LEU A 144 -14.26 -6.44 8.84
C LEU A 144 -14.98 -7.77 9.09
N GLU A 145 -16.13 -7.92 8.47
CA GLU A 145 -16.88 -9.17 8.40
C GLU A 145 -16.45 -9.96 7.15
N LEU A 146 -15.44 -10.80 7.33
CA LEU A 146 -14.86 -11.59 6.25
C LEU A 146 -15.46 -12.98 6.17
#